data_a31507e1b1778a8b66efa0dce9e26d6b
#
_entry.id   a31507e1b1778a8b66efa0dce9e26d6b
#
_cell.length_a   1.000
_cell.length_b   1.000
_cell.length_c   1.000
_cell.angle_alpha   90.00
_cell.angle_beta   90.00
_cell.angle_gamma   90.00
#
_symmetry.space_group_name_H-M   'P 1'
#
loop_
_entity.id
_entity.type
_entity.pdbx_description
1 polymer ?
#
loop_
_entity_poly.entity_id
_entity_poly.type
_entity_poly.pdbx_seq_one_letter_code
_entity_poly.pdbx_strand_id
1 'polypeptide(L)'
;SESEGLDRPHMRLPQSQIDLIEAVSAVNPNVVAVLSAGSAVEMPWLDQCKAVIHGYLSGQAGAGAMLQALLGEITPSGKLAESYPIKYEDVSSAPYFPARQRNAEYREGLYVGYRYYETANIPVLFPFGFGLSYTSFEYSGLKVTDKEVSFTLTNTGEMDGAEVAQVYVSRPGGEIVRPAKELKGFIKVFLKAGESKTVTIPLDDKA
;
A
#
# COMPACT_ATOMS: atom_id res chain seq x y z
N SER A 1 -9.25 14.49 -11.84
CA SER A 1 -9.38 13.33 -12.74
C SER A 1 -8.03 12.99 -13.34
N GLU A 2 -7.82 11.73 -13.65
CA GLU A 2 -6.64 11.25 -14.34
C GLU A 2 -6.84 11.31 -15.85
N SER A 3 -5.77 11.61 -16.58
CA SER A 3 -5.79 11.66 -18.05
C SER A 3 -4.40 11.33 -18.57
N GLU A 4 -4.34 10.57 -19.64
CA GLU A 4 -3.09 10.31 -20.36
C GLU A 4 -2.53 11.61 -20.96
N GLY A 5 -1.23 11.84 -20.78
CA GLY A 5 -0.53 13.00 -21.33
C GLY A 5 -0.77 14.32 -20.59
N LEU A 6 -1.48 14.33 -19.48
CA LEU A 6 -1.68 15.50 -18.64
C LEU A 6 -1.30 15.20 -17.19
N ASP A 7 -0.48 16.08 -16.60
CA ASP A 7 -0.13 15.98 -15.19
C ASP A 7 -1.32 16.29 -14.29
N ARG A 8 -1.41 15.57 -13.19
CA ARG A 8 -2.39 15.86 -12.14
C ARG A 8 -1.92 17.08 -11.35
N PRO A 9 -2.74 18.14 -11.23
CA PRO A 9 -2.35 19.33 -10.48
C PRO A 9 -2.38 19.14 -8.96
N HIS A 10 -3.04 18.08 -8.48
CA HIS A 10 -3.19 17.73 -7.05
C HIS A 10 -3.62 16.28 -6.91
N MET A 11 -3.57 15.73 -5.69
CA MET A 11 -3.95 14.36 -5.37
C MET A 11 -5.41 14.21 -4.89
N ARG A 12 -6.23 15.24 -4.98
CA ARG A 12 -7.61 15.24 -4.49
C ARG A 12 -8.55 14.57 -5.48
N LEU A 13 -9.57 13.90 -4.95
CA LEU A 13 -10.74 13.52 -5.73
C LEU A 13 -11.50 14.77 -6.20
N PRO A 14 -12.33 14.67 -7.25
CA PRO A 14 -13.29 15.73 -7.60
C PRO A 14 -14.16 16.12 -6.41
N GLN A 15 -14.39 17.41 -6.21
CA GLN A 15 -15.15 17.91 -5.06
C GLN A 15 -16.53 17.26 -4.95
N SER A 16 -17.22 17.06 -6.08
CA SER A 16 -18.53 16.41 -6.11
C SER A 16 -18.54 14.99 -5.54
N GLN A 17 -17.41 14.26 -5.61
CA GLN A 17 -17.29 12.93 -5.01
C GLN A 17 -17.08 13.01 -3.50
N ILE A 18 -16.35 14.02 -3.03
CA ILE A 18 -16.18 14.31 -1.59
C ILE A 18 -17.52 14.72 -1.00
N ASP A 19 -18.21 15.66 -1.63
CA ASP A 19 -19.54 16.13 -1.20
C ASP A 19 -20.56 14.96 -1.13
N LEU A 20 -20.47 14.01 -2.07
CA LEU A 20 -21.31 12.81 -2.04
C LEU A 20 -21.03 11.93 -0.83
N ILE A 21 -19.77 11.68 -0.50
CA ILE A 21 -19.38 10.90 0.68
C ILE A 21 -19.90 11.59 1.94
N GLU A 22 -19.72 12.89 2.06
CA GLU A 22 -20.17 13.68 3.19
C GLU A 22 -21.70 13.62 3.34
N ALA A 23 -22.45 13.82 2.25
CA ALA A 23 -23.90 13.77 2.27
C ALA A 23 -24.44 12.39 2.64
N VAL A 24 -23.86 11.31 2.11
CA VAL A 24 -24.28 9.94 2.41
C VAL A 24 -23.93 9.56 3.85
N SER A 25 -22.72 9.88 4.30
CA SER A 25 -22.29 9.56 5.67
C SER A 25 -23.08 10.29 6.74
N ALA A 26 -23.60 11.47 6.43
CA ALA A 26 -24.47 12.23 7.34
C ALA A 26 -25.80 11.52 7.65
N VAL A 27 -26.29 10.67 6.74
CA VAL A 27 -27.57 9.96 6.88
C VAL A 27 -27.41 8.45 7.07
N ASN A 28 -26.26 7.90 6.75
CA ASN A 28 -25.95 6.48 6.92
C ASN A 28 -24.51 6.28 7.40
N PRO A 29 -24.28 5.80 8.62
CA PRO A 29 -22.92 5.59 9.16
C PRO A 29 -22.20 4.37 8.55
N ASN A 30 -22.87 3.55 7.75
CA ASN A 30 -22.30 2.34 7.15
C ASN A 30 -21.93 2.58 5.68
N VAL A 31 -20.99 3.48 5.47
CA VAL A 31 -20.47 3.79 4.13
C VAL A 31 -19.25 2.95 3.82
N VAL A 32 -19.24 2.34 2.64
CA VAL A 32 -18.07 1.68 2.04
C VAL A 32 -17.71 2.42 0.76
N ALA A 33 -16.50 2.93 0.68
CA ALA A 33 -16.02 3.56 -0.54
C ALA A 33 -15.31 2.53 -1.44
N VAL A 34 -15.69 2.47 -2.71
CA VAL A 34 -15.00 1.70 -3.74
C VAL A 34 -14.23 2.68 -4.60
N LEU A 35 -12.92 2.70 -4.44
CA LEU A 35 -12.04 3.65 -5.09
C LEU A 35 -11.41 3.02 -6.35
N SER A 36 -11.53 3.75 -7.47
CA SER A 36 -10.81 3.43 -8.71
C SER A 36 -9.95 4.63 -9.07
N ALA A 37 -8.65 4.50 -8.82
CA ALA A 37 -7.65 5.54 -9.09
C ALA A 37 -6.32 4.86 -9.43
N GLY A 38 -5.56 5.41 -10.37
CA GLY A 38 -4.31 4.82 -10.85
C GLY A 38 -3.14 4.99 -9.89
N SER A 39 -3.26 5.89 -8.92
CA SER A 39 -2.23 6.17 -7.89
C SER A 39 -2.87 6.72 -6.63
N ALA A 40 -2.03 7.00 -5.62
CA ALA A 40 -2.46 7.56 -4.35
C ALA A 40 -3.32 8.83 -4.51
N VAL A 41 -4.34 8.95 -3.66
CA VAL A 41 -5.20 10.12 -3.54
C VAL A 41 -5.29 10.57 -2.09
N GLU A 42 -5.49 11.86 -1.87
CA GLU A 42 -5.81 12.39 -0.56
C GLU A 42 -7.20 11.92 -0.12
N MET A 43 -7.33 11.47 1.13
CA MET A 43 -8.58 10.93 1.68
C MET A 43 -9.01 11.66 2.96
N PRO A 44 -9.31 12.98 2.91
CA PRO A 44 -9.78 13.71 4.10
C PRO A 44 -11.13 13.19 4.61
N TRP A 45 -11.82 12.42 3.81
CA TRP A 45 -13.12 11.79 4.09
C TRP A 45 -13.01 10.37 4.68
N LEU A 46 -11.81 9.84 4.89
CA LEU A 46 -11.60 8.43 5.27
C LEU A 46 -12.38 8.03 6.53
N ASP A 47 -12.38 8.88 7.55
CA ASP A 47 -13.07 8.64 8.83
C ASP A 47 -14.61 8.58 8.70
N GLN A 48 -15.15 9.01 7.58
CA GLN A 48 -16.57 8.93 7.26
C GLN A 48 -16.97 7.56 6.66
N CYS A 49 -15.99 6.73 6.31
CA CYS A 49 -16.20 5.42 5.72
C CYS A 49 -15.84 4.31 6.72
N LYS A 50 -16.65 3.24 6.73
CA LYS A 50 -16.33 2.03 7.52
C LYS A 50 -15.27 1.17 6.86
N ALA A 51 -15.18 1.22 5.53
CA ALA A 51 -14.17 0.51 4.75
C ALA A 51 -13.92 1.22 3.43
N VAL A 52 -12.74 0.97 2.88
CA VAL A 52 -12.36 1.38 1.52
C VAL A 52 -11.83 0.17 0.77
N ILE A 53 -12.38 -0.09 -0.40
CA ILE A 53 -11.84 -1.06 -1.36
C ILE A 53 -11.17 -0.27 -2.47
N HIS A 54 -9.89 -0.49 -2.68
CA HIS A 54 -9.12 0.18 -3.73
C HIS A 54 -8.79 -0.78 -4.86
N GLY A 55 -9.40 -0.54 -6.04
CA GLY A 55 -9.27 -1.40 -7.21
C GLY A 55 -8.20 -0.95 -8.20
N TYR A 56 -7.52 0.17 -7.98
CA TYR A 56 -6.61 0.78 -8.95
C TYR A 56 -7.25 0.89 -10.36
N LEU A 57 -6.49 0.64 -11.41
CA LEU A 57 -6.95 0.52 -12.79
C LEU A 57 -7.15 -0.97 -13.10
N SER A 58 -8.26 -1.52 -12.65
CA SER A 58 -8.49 -2.97 -12.54
C SER A 58 -8.86 -3.67 -13.86
N GLY A 59 -8.91 -2.94 -14.97
CA GLY A 59 -9.17 -3.51 -16.29
C GLY A 59 -10.58 -4.11 -16.46
N GLN A 60 -10.73 -5.04 -17.41
CA GLN A 60 -12.02 -5.57 -17.85
C GLN A 60 -12.79 -6.31 -16.75
N ALA A 61 -12.13 -7.07 -15.89
CA ALA A 61 -12.77 -7.86 -14.85
C ALA A 61 -12.88 -7.14 -13.49
N GLY A 62 -12.42 -5.90 -13.39
CA GLY A 62 -12.26 -5.19 -12.13
C GLY A 62 -13.55 -4.96 -11.35
N ALA A 63 -14.62 -4.58 -12.02
CA ALA A 63 -15.91 -4.36 -11.36
C ALA A 63 -16.44 -5.65 -10.72
N GLY A 64 -16.32 -6.80 -11.40
CA GLY A 64 -16.69 -8.10 -10.86
C GLY A 64 -15.83 -8.50 -9.65
N ALA A 65 -14.52 -8.30 -9.72
CA ALA A 65 -13.62 -8.61 -8.61
C ALA A 65 -13.90 -7.74 -7.36
N MET A 66 -14.15 -6.45 -7.55
CA MET A 66 -14.52 -5.56 -6.44
C MET A 66 -15.88 -5.94 -5.83
N LEU A 67 -16.85 -6.34 -6.66
CA LEU A 67 -18.16 -6.81 -6.17
C LEU A 67 -18.01 -8.10 -5.34
N GLN A 68 -17.22 -9.06 -5.82
CA GLN A 68 -16.96 -10.31 -5.08
C GLN A 68 -16.27 -10.04 -3.73
N ALA A 69 -15.34 -9.07 -3.70
CA ALA A 69 -14.73 -8.64 -2.45
C ALA A 69 -15.74 -7.99 -1.51
N LEU A 70 -16.61 -7.10 -2.01
CA LEU A 70 -17.70 -6.47 -1.22
C LEU A 70 -18.65 -7.48 -0.62
N LEU A 71 -18.99 -8.52 -1.37
CA LEU A 71 -19.92 -9.58 -0.94
C LEU A 71 -19.26 -10.66 -0.06
N GLY A 72 -17.92 -10.59 0.11
CA GLY A 72 -17.18 -11.59 0.88
C GLY A 72 -17.01 -12.93 0.15
N GLU A 73 -17.24 -12.98 -1.15
CA GLU A 73 -17.04 -14.18 -1.98
C GLU A 73 -15.55 -14.49 -2.18
N ILE A 74 -14.71 -13.45 -2.13
CA ILE A 74 -13.25 -13.55 -2.12
C ILE A 74 -12.67 -12.73 -0.97
N THR A 75 -11.56 -13.21 -0.44
CA THR A 75 -10.80 -12.50 0.59
C THR A 75 -9.75 -11.59 -0.05
N PRO A 76 -9.80 -10.26 0.18
CA PRO A 76 -8.78 -9.36 -0.30
C PRO A 76 -7.39 -9.76 0.20
N SER A 77 -6.40 -9.71 -0.67
CA SER A 77 -5.01 -10.09 -0.37
C SER A 77 -3.99 -9.20 -1.07
N GLY A 78 -4.45 -8.12 -1.69
CA GLY A 78 -3.58 -7.11 -2.29
C GLY A 78 -2.88 -6.27 -1.23
N LYS A 79 -1.65 -5.85 -1.52
CA LYS A 79 -0.90 -4.89 -0.71
C LYS A 79 -0.58 -3.67 -1.57
N LEU A 80 -0.60 -2.48 -0.96
CA LEU A 80 -0.28 -1.25 -1.66
C LEU A 80 1.17 -1.28 -2.18
N ALA A 81 1.35 -0.98 -3.45
CA ALA A 81 2.65 -0.85 -4.11
C ALA A 81 3.24 0.56 -4.00
N GLU A 82 2.60 1.42 -3.24
CA GLU A 82 3.02 2.79 -2.94
C GLU A 82 2.57 3.19 -1.54
N SER A 83 3.22 4.21 -0.96
CA SER A 83 2.72 4.86 0.26
C SER A 83 1.67 5.89 -0.09
N TYR A 84 0.63 6.00 0.72
CA TYR A 84 -0.39 7.04 0.61
C TYR A 84 -0.03 8.20 1.53
N PRO A 85 0.47 9.32 1.03
CA PRO A 85 0.72 10.50 1.86
C PRO A 85 -0.60 11.07 2.37
N ILE A 86 -0.54 11.79 3.49
CA ILE A 86 -1.72 12.46 4.03
C ILE A 86 -2.15 13.60 3.11
N LYS A 87 -1.18 14.34 2.55
CA LYS A 87 -1.37 15.45 1.63
C LYS A 87 -0.27 15.53 0.58
N TYR A 88 -0.56 16.19 -0.52
CA TYR A 88 0.37 16.34 -1.65
C TYR A 88 1.73 16.94 -1.26
N GLU A 89 1.74 17.91 -0.34
CA GLU A 89 2.95 18.59 0.10
C GLU A 89 3.94 17.66 0.84
N ASP A 90 3.47 16.50 1.32
CA ASP A 90 4.32 15.50 1.97
C ASP A 90 5.10 14.63 0.96
N VAL A 91 4.81 14.73 -0.33
CA VAL A 91 5.51 13.98 -1.39
C VAL A 91 6.88 14.58 -1.63
N SER A 92 7.93 13.74 -1.70
CA SER A 92 9.32 14.18 -1.88
C SER A 92 9.54 15.05 -3.12
N SER A 93 8.81 14.81 -4.19
CA SER A 93 8.88 15.56 -5.45
C SER A 93 8.01 16.81 -5.49
N ALA A 94 7.09 17.01 -4.56
CA ALA A 94 6.13 18.12 -4.60
C ALA A 94 6.76 19.51 -4.79
N PRO A 95 7.92 19.85 -4.20
CA PRO A 95 8.57 21.15 -4.44
C PRO A 95 9.11 21.34 -5.85
N TYR A 96 9.33 20.27 -6.60
CA TYR A 96 10.01 20.24 -7.91
C TYR A 96 9.10 19.83 -9.07
N PHE A 97 7.89 19.42 -8.78
CA PHE A 97 6.89 19.00 -9.76
C PHE A 97 5.70 20.01 -9.82
N PRO A 98 5.22 20.35 -11.03
CA PRO A 98 5.83 20.10 -12.32
C PRO A 98 7.10 20.92 -12.53
N ALA A 99 7.95 20.53 -13.48
CA ALA A 99 9.16 21.28 -13.83
C ALA A 99 8.81 22.71 -14.23
N ARG A 100 9.48 23.68 -13.58
CA ARG A 100 9.23 25.12 -13.81
C ARG A 100 10.16 25.72 -14.88
N GLN A 101 11.14 24.96 -15.33
CA GLN A 101 12.17 25.36 -16.30
C GLN A 101 12.32 24.29 -17.38
N ARG A 102 13.31 24.44 -18.27
CA ARG A 102 13.60 23.47 -19.32
C ARG A 102 14.01 22.07 -18.79
N ASN A 103 14.56 22.02 -17.60
CA ASN A 103 15.06 20.79 -16.99
C ASN A 103 14.12 20.34 -15.87
N ALA A 104 13.68 19.08 -15.92
CA ALA A 104 13.05 18.40 -14.79
C ALA A 104 14.16 17.90 -13.84
N GLU A 105 13.99 18.14 -12.55
CA GLU A 105 14.97 17.77 -11.53
C GLU A 105 14.43 16.60 -10.68
N TYR A 106 15.16 15.49 -10.70
CA TYR A 106 14.89 14.29 -9.90
C TYR A 106 15.82 14.29 -8.68
N ARG A 107 15.47 15.07 -7.66
CA ARG A 107 16.33 15.31 -6.50
C ARG A 107 16.26 14.25 -5.42
N GLU A 108 15.29 13.34 -5.49
CA GLU A 108 15.04 12.34 -4.46
C GLU A 108 16.16 11.31 -4.34
N GLY A 109 16.86 11.00 -5.45
CA GLY A 109 17.86 9.93 -5.47
C GLY A 109 17.25 8.59 -5.08
N LEU A 110 17.75 7.96 -4.02
CA LEU A 110 17.22 6.71 -3.48
C LEU A 110 15.98 6.90 -2.60
N TYR A 111 15.68 8.15 -2.20
CA TYR A 111 14.64 8.45 -1.22
C TYR A 111 13.31 8.74 -1.90
N VAL A 112 12.77 7.73 -2.59
CA VAL A 112 11.45 7.76 -3.21
C VAL A 112 10.48 6.87 -2.45
N GLY A 113 9.20 7.25 -2.42
CA GLY A 113 8.14 6.46 -1.77
C GLY A 113 8.45 6.17 -0.30
N TYR A 114 8.24 4.93 0.14
CA TYR A 114 8.43 4.53 1.54
C TYR A 114 9.85 4.79 2.07
N ARG A 115 10.88 4.73 1.23
CA ARG A 115 12.26 5.02 1.64
C ARG A 115 12.40 6.46 2.13
N TYR A 116 11.71 7.39 1.47
CA TYR A 116 11.66 8.79 1.90
C TYR A 116 10.87 8.95 3.19
N TYR A 117 9.61 8.53 3.20
CA TYR A 117 8.72 8.72 4.35
C TYR A 117 9.27 8.13 5.63
N GLU A 118 9.77 6.89 5.57
CA GLU A 118 10.35 6.20 6.73
C GLU A 118 11.66 6.85 7.21
N THR A 119 12.54 7.28 6.28
CA THR A 119 13.82 7.88 6.65
C THR A 119 13.66 9.29 7.21
N ALA A 120 12.73 10.06 6.65
CA ALA A 120 12.43 11.42 7.09
C ALA A 120 11.42 11.48 8.24
N ASN A 121 10.89 10.32 8.70
CA ASN A 121 9.84 10.21 9.72
C ASN A 121 8.58 11.04 9.37
N ILE A 122 8.19 11.03 8.11
CA ILE A 122 6.98 11.70 7.64
C ILE A 122 5.82 10.72 7.76
N PRO A 123 4.74 11.06 8.48
CA PRO A 123 3.58 10.20 8.60
C PRO A 123 2.87 10.03 7.26
N VAL A 124 2.36 8.83 7.02
CA VAL A 124 1.56 8.50 5.84
C VAL A 124 0.20 7.96 6.26
N LEU A 125 -0.80 8.11 5.41
CA LEU A 125 -2.14 7.57 5.65
C LEU A 125 -2.11 6.04 5.63
N PHE A 126 -1.45 5.46 4.62
CA PHE A 126 -1.18 4.03 4.51
C PHE A 126 0.26 3.81 4.03
N PRO A 127 1.04 2.98 4.71
CA PRO A 127 2.40 2.68 4.28
C PRO A 127 2.42 1.77 3.05
N PHE A 128 3.51 1.80 2.31
CA PHE A 128 3.83 0.79 1.30
C PHE A 128 3.71 -0.62 1.90
N GLY A 129 3.11 -1.54 1.15
CA GLY A 129 2.89 -2.91 1.60
C GLY A 129 1.68 -3.10 2.52
N PHE A 130 0.91 -2.04 2.83
CA PHE A 130 -0.32 -2.13 3.61
C PHE A 130 -1.45 -2.81 2.82
N GLY A 131 -2.28 -3.54 3.52
CA GLY A 131 -3.51 -4.12 3.00
C GLY A 131 -4.15 -5.05 4.01
N LEU A 132 -5.45 -4.89 4.24
CA LEU A 132 -6.24 -5.71 5.14
C LEU A 132 -6.79 -6.95 4.42
N SER A 133 -7.20 -7.93 5.20
CA SER A 133 -7.81 -9.18 4.76
C SER A 133 -9.08 -9.42 5.56
N TYR A 134 -9.95 -10.34 5.10
CA TYR A 134 -11.10 -10.83 5.88
C TYR A 134 -10.73 -12.01 6.78
N THR A 135 -9.46 -12.44 6.74
CA THR A 135 -8.89 -13.42 7.67
C THR A 135 -7.67 -12.83 8.37
N SER A 136 -7.12 -13.55 9.33
CA SER A 136 -5.97 -13.11 10.12
C SER A 136 -4.78 -14.04 9.92
N PHE A 137 -3.57 -13.49 9.97
CA PHE A 137 -2.36 -14.27 9.80
C PHE A 137 -1.40 -14.04 10.97
N GLU A 138 -0.72 -15.10 11.40
CA GLU A 138 0.30 -15.08 12.43
C GLU A 138 1.63 -15.53 11.85
N TYR A 139 2.70 -14.82 12.20
CA TYR A 139 4.07 -15.14 11.87
C TYR A 139 4.78 -15.67 13.12
N SER A 140 5.42 -16.84 13.01
CA SER A 140 6.16 -17.46 14.12
C SER A 140 7.44 -18.14 13.64
N GLY A 141 8.33 -18.47 14.57
CA GLY A 141 9.52 -19.25 14.30
C GLY A 141 10.51 -18.58 13.33
N LEU A 142 10.65 -17.25 13.39
CA LEU A 142 11.55 -16.49 12.52
C LEU A 142 13.00 -16.97 12.65
N LYS A 143 13.60 -17.29 11.51
CA LYS A 143 15.04 -17.60 11.37
C LYS A 143 15.61 -16.75 10.26
N VAL A 144 16.75 -16.13 10.53
CA VAL A 144 17.45 -15.27 9.58
C VAL A 144 18.87 -15.77 9.41
N THR A 145 19.28 -15.88 8.18
CA THR A 145 20.66 -16.15 7.77
C THR A 145 21.13 -15.06 6.81
N ASP A 146 22.35 -15.09 6.37
CA ASP A 146 22.90 -14.22 5.34
C ASP A 146 22.33 -14.50 3.92
N LYS A 147 21.61 -15.62 3.73
CA LYS A 147 21.08 -16.06 2.44
C LYS A 147 19.57 -16.13 2.36
N GLU A 148 18.90 -16.23 3.49
CA GLU A 148 17.44 -16.40 3.52
C GLU A 148 16.83 -16.01 4.84
N VAL A 149 15.53 -15.69 4.77
CA VAL A 149 14.65 -15.54 5.91
C VAL A 149 13.59 -16.62 5.86
N SER A 150 13.41 -17.40 6.93
CA SER A 150 12.37 -18.41 7.01
C SER A 150 11.53 -18.22 8.28
N PHE A 151 10.25 -18.58 8.17
CA PHE A 151 9.27 -18.47 9.26
C PHE A 151 8.08 -19.40 8.98
N THR A 152 7.27 -19.59 9.99
CA THR A 152 5.96 -20.24 9.83
C THR A 152 4.89 -19.17 9.69
N LEU A 153 4.07 -19.26 8.65
CA LEU A 153 2.88 -18.45 8.43
C LEU A 153 1.64 -19.29 8.67
N THR A 154 0.75 -18.83 9.55
CA THR A 154 -0.49 -19.50 9.91
C THR A 154 -1.67 -18.60 9.60
N ASN A 155 -2.69 -19.10 8.91
CA ASN A 155 -3.99 -18.44 8.82
C ASN A 155 -4.77 -18.76 10.11
N THR A 156 -4.91 -17.77 10.98
CA THR A 156 -5.57 -17.91 12.29
C THR A 156 -7.06 -17.54 12.26
N GLY A 157 -7.55 -17.08 11.11
CA GLY A 157 -8.97 -16.72 10.93
C GLY A 157 -9.80 -17.88 10.37
N GLU A 158 -11.06 -17.58 10.08
CA GLU A 158 -12.08 -18.58 9.66
C GLU A 158 -12.27 -18.64 8.14
N MET A 159 -11.62 -17.77 7.37
CA MET A 159 -11.73 -17.73 5.91
C MET A 159 -10.41 -18.12 5.25
N ASP A 160 -10.51 -18.81 4.11
CA ASP A 160 -9.36 -19.01 3.23
C ASP A 160 -8.85 -17.66 2.73
N GLY A 161 -7.54 -17.48 2.65
CA GLY A 161 -6.97 -16.22 2.20
C GLY A 161 -5.50 -16.31 1.83
N ALA A 162 -4.97 -15.24 1.29
CA ALA A 162 -3.55 -15.15 1.00
C ALA A 162 -2.92 -13.94 1.70
N GLU A 163 -1.70 -14.13 2.19
CA GLU A 163 -0.87 -13.07 2.75
C GLU A 163 0.36 -12.83 1.89
N VAL A 164 0.81 -11.58 1.81
CA VAL A 164 2.07 -11.21 1.17
C VAL A 164 3.08 -10.91 2.27
N ALA A 165 3.91 -11.91 2.57
CA ALA A 165 5.02 -11.74 3.49
C ALA A 165 6.13 -10.90 2.85
N GLN A 166 6.62 -9.88 3.56
CA GLN A 166 7.57 -8.91 3.06
C GLN A 166 8.78 -8.86 4.00
N VAL A 167 9.97 -8.95 3.43
CA VAL A 167 11.24 -8.85 4.18
C VAL A 167 11.89 -7.51 3.89
N TYR A 168 12.02 -6.71 4.92
CA TYR A 168 12.74 -5.44 4.88
C TYR A 168 14.04 -5.57 5.66
N VAL A 169 15.12 -5.05 5.07
CA VAL A 169 16.44 -5.03 5.69
C VAL A 169 16.83 -3.59 6.01
N SER A 170 17.34 -3.39 7.21
CA SER A 170 17.90 -2.12 7.69
C SER A 170 19.40 -2.29 7.94
N ARG A 171 20.18 -1.28 7.57
CA ARG A 171 21.61 -1.22 7.89
C ARG A 171 21.91 0.11 8.60
N PRO A 172 21.67 0.18 9.91
CA PRO A 172 21.94 1.39 10.67
C PRO A 172 23.45 1.65 10.79
N GLY A 173 23.82 2.93 10.78
CA GLY A 173 25.21 3.37 10.91
C GLY A 173 26.00 3.34 9.59
N GLY A 174 27.26 3.82 9.65
CA GLY A 174 28.15 3.95 8.50
C GLY A 174 28.28 5.40 8.01
N GLU A 175 29.27 5.63 7.14
CA GLU A 175 29.54 6.95 6.56
C GLU A 175 28.53 7.37 5.49
N ILE A 176 27.85 6.41 4.89
CA ILE A 176 26.87 6.63 3.82
C ILE A 176 25.47 6.60 4.43
N VAL A 177 24.72 7.67 4.23
CA VAL A 177 23.31 7.74 4.59
C VAL A 177 22.53 6.74 3.71
N ARG A 178 21.75 5.87 4.36
CA ARG A 178 20.94 4.85 3.70
C ARG A 178 19.47 5.00 4.08
N PRO A 179 18.53 4.51 3.26
CA PRO A 179 17.14 4.41 3.66
C PRO A 179 16.98 3.63 4.98
N ALA A 180 16.01 4.03 5.80
CA ALA A 180 15.75 3.40 7.09
C ALA A 180 15.51 1.89 6.97
N LYS A 181 14.86 1.48 5.88
CA LYS A 181 14.68 0.07 5.50
C LYS A 181 14.49 -0.06 3.99
N GLU A 182 14.81 -1.23 3.45
CA GLU A 182 14.62 -1.55 2.04
C GLU A 182 13.97 -2.93 1.89
N LEU A 183 12.95 -3.02 1.03
CA LEU A 183 12.34 -4.31 0.68
C LEU A 183 13.35 -5.15 -0.10
N LYS A 184 13.70 -6.31 0.43
CA LYS A 184 14.67 -7.25 -0.18
C LYS A 184 14.04 -8.54 -0.69
N GLY A 185 12.84 -8.85 -0.23
CA GLY A 185 12.13 -10.01 -0.73
C GLY A 185 10.66 -10.02 -0.31
N PHE A 186 9.83 -10.69 -1.07
CA PHE A 186 8.44 -10.91 -0.72
C PHE A 186 7.92 -12.18 -1.37
N ILE A 187 6.88 -12.75 -0.78
CA ILE A 187 6.18 -13.91 -1.32
C ILE A 187 4.70 -13.86 -0.95
N LYS A 188 3.83 -14.17 -1.90
CA LYS A 188 2.40 -14.34 -1.65
C LYS A 188 2.09 -15.80 -1.38
N VAL A 189 1.48 -16.09 -0.24
CA VAL A 189 1.17 -17.43 0.24
C VAL A 189 -0.32 -17.55 0.47
N PHE A 190 -0.97 -18.49 -0.22
CA PHE A 190 -2.36 -18.88 0.05
C PHE A 190 -2.41 -19.94 1.14
N LEU A 191 -3.31 -19.75 2.11
CA LEU A 191 -3.57 -20.66 3.22
C LEU A 191 -5.07 -20.83 3.40
N LYS A 192 -5.50 -22.10 3.61
CA LYS A 192 -6.84 -22.36 4.10
C LYS A 192 -6.98 -21.89 5.54
N ALA A 193 -8.21 -21.72 5.99
CA ALA A 193 -8.49 -21.44 7.40
C ALA A 193 -7.83 -22.50 8.30
N GLY A 194 -7.06 -22.06 9.29
CA GLY A 194 -6.29 -22.92 10.20
C GLY A 194 -5.00 -23.54 9.62
N GLU A 195 -4.70 -23.33 8.34
CA GLU A 195 -3.50 -23.90 7.71
C GLU A 195 -2.24 -23.13 8.10
N SER A 196 -1.14 -23.89 8.29
CA SER A 196 0.21 -23.33 8.50
C SER A 196 1.17 -23.83 7.44
N LYS A 197 2.08 -22.96 7.00
CA LYS A 197 3.17 -23.31 6.09
C LYS A 197 4.48 -22.69 6.55
N THR A 198 5.58 -23.46 6.40
CA THR A 198 6.91 -22.89 6.49
C THR A 198 7.23 -22.18 5.17
N VAL A 199 7.61 -20.92 5.28
CA VAL A 199 7.90 -20.02 4.17
C VAL A 199 9.38 -19.65 4.23
N THR A 200 10.04 -19.66 3.10
CA THR A 200 11.43 -19.22 2.96
C THR A 200 11.53 -18.18 1.84
N ILE A 201 12.13 -17.04 2.15
CA ILE A 201 12.39 -15.96 1.21
C ILE A 201 13.90 -15.84 1.05
N PRO A 202 14.46 -16.12 -0.13
CA PRO A 202 15.88 -15.96 -0.37
C PRO A 202 16.26 -14.48 -0.33
N LEU A 203 17.46 -14.21 0.19
CA LEU A 203 18.13 -12.92 0.09
C LEU A 203 19.24 -13.04 -0.92
N ASP A 204 19.36 -12.07 -1.82
CA ASP A 204 20.48 -12.01 -2.76
C ASP A 204 21.74 -11.43 -2.08
N ASP A 205 22.89 -11.58 -2.74
CA ASP A 205 24.19 -11.08 -2.22
C ASP A 205 24.25 -9.55 -2.09
N LYS A 206 23.19 -8.83 -2.52
CA LYS A 206 23.04 -7.37 -2.43
C LYS A 206 22.02 -6.93 -1.37
N ALA A 207 21.47 -7.88 -0.63
CA ALA A 207 20.45 -7.61 0.40
C ALA A 207 21.04 -6.93 1.65
#